data_d47173d86a2e2a2e77a38f8081a1e358
#
_entry.id   d47173d86a2e2a2e77a38f8081a1e358
#
_cell.length_a   1.000
_cell.length_b   1.000
_cell.length_c   1.000
_cell.angle_alpha   90.00
_cell.angle_beta   90.00
_cell.angle_gamma   90.00
#
_symmetry.space_group_name_H-M   'P 1'
#
loop_
_entity.id
_entity.type
_entity.pdbx_description
1 polymer ?
#
loop_
_entity_poly.entity_id
_entity_poly.type
_entity_poly.pdbx_seq_one_letter_code
_entity_poly.pdbx_strand_id
1 'polypeptide(L)'
;MATYISQKPPKTMLPAPTADLVSRLLELRQAWGTHWIGLETLARSCLDRLGIRADRVARADTKAVIRCFLSLAGQIEAQAIVQAQASEEPAYHSRLHLADVLLCMTELLLLSRSFSDDPNHMQREHEECLGLLVALTHDYGHDGSINRAIGQLEKRSCELLIPLLNEGGISEQDRLRVCQLILLTEPSCISNNHRNIINKIFDINDLECLCVLINEADIMASVLPDTWPERTAALAKEWQSHSPQIAAQLNTHVGRLTFLQKAALFSSPASQALGLNEIKNKEISQLLS
;
A
#
# COMPACT_ATOMS: atom_id res chain seq x y z
N MET A 1 -21.98 15.85 20.82
CA MET A 1 -21.28 15.28 19.65
C MET A 1 -20.50 16.42 19.01
N ALA A 2 -19.21 16.52 19.25
CA ALA A 2 -18.35 17.52 18.59
C ALA A 2 -17.92 16.97 17.25
N THR A 3 -18.51 17.47 16.19
CA THR A 3 -18.05 17.26 14.81
C THR A 3 -16.67 17.91 14.67
N TYR A 4 -15.67 17.10 14.41
CA TYR A 4 -14.30 17.56 14.10
C TYR A 4 -14.35 18.35 12.79
N ILE A 5 -14.46 19.67 12.89
CA ILE A 5 -14.29 20.58 11.75
C ILE A 5 -12.78 20.68 11.55
N SER A 6 -12.29 20.00 10.52
CA SER A 6 -10.93 20.05 10.04
C SER A 6 -10.49 21.50 9.80
N GLN A 7 -9.84 22.11 10.79
CA GLN A 7 -8.97 23.24 10.48
C GLN A 7 -7.75 22.68 9.75
N LYS A 8 -7.58 23.10 8.50
CA LYS A 8 -6.43 22.72 7.69
C LYS A 8 -5.16 23.10 8.45
N PRO A 9 -4.31 22.13 8.84
CA PRO A 9 -3.09 22.47 9.59
C PRO A 9 -2.22 23.43 8.77
N PRO A 10 -1.40 24.28 9.41
CA PRO A 10 -0.48 25.16 8.71
C PRO A 10 0.40 24.32 7.79
N LYS A 11 0.54 24.75 6.52
CA LYS A 11 1.35 24.06 5.50
C LYS A 11 2.76 23.84 6.04
N THR A 12 3.02 22.63 6.49
CA THR A 12 4.38 22.19 6.83
C THR A 12 5.11 22.00 5.52
N MET A 13 6.33 22.50 5.40
CA MET A 13 7.18 22.17 4.26
C MET A 13 7.53 20.69 4.38
N LEU A 14 6.98 19.88 3.47
CA LEU A 14 7.30 18.46 3.36
C LEU A 14 8.67 18.29 2.69
N PRO A 15 9.41 17.22 2.98
CA PRO A 15 10.58 16.84 2.16
C PRO A 15 10.20 16.76 0.68
N ALA A 16 11.11 17.13 -0.23
CA ALA A 16 10.81 17.18 -1.66
C ALA A 16 10.21 15.88 -2.23
N PRO A 17 10.72 14.67 -1.91
CA PRO A 17 10.13 13.42 -2.38
C PRO A 17 8.70 13.22 -1.85
N THR A 18 8.43 13.62 -0.61
CA THR A 18 7.10 13.51 0.00
C THR A 18 6.12 14.47 -0.63
N ALA A 19 6.56 15.69 -0.96
CA ALA A 19 5.73 16.68 -1.65
C ALA A 19 5.35 16.19 -3.07
N ASP A 20 6.28 15.58 -3.81
CA ASP A 20 6.02 14.97 -5.11
C ASP A 20 4.99 13.82 -4.99
N LEU A 21 5.20 12.91 -4.03
CA LEU A 21 4.28 11.81 -3.78
C LEU A 21 2.87 12.32 -3.43
N VAL A 22 2.76 13.31 -2.53
CA VAL A 22 1.47 13.93 -2.17
C VAL A 22 0.79 14.54 -3.39
N SER A 23 1.53 15.24 -4.25
CA SER A 23 0.97 15.79 -5.50
C SER A 23 0.34 14.70 -6.37
N ARG A 24 1.04 13.61 -6.57
CA ARG A 24 0.56 12.46 -7.37
C ARG A 24 -0.66 11.78 -6.74
N LEU A 25 -0.67 11.61 -5.42
CA LEU A 25 -1.83 11.09 -4.70
C LEU A 25 -3.06 12.02 -4.83
N LEU A 26 -2.86 13.33 -4.83
CA LEU A 26 -3.94 14.30 -5.04
C LEU A 26 -4.42 14.32 -6.49
N GLU A 27 -3.54 14.16 -7.47
CA GLU A 27 -3.90 14.00 -8.88
C GLU A 27 -4.80 12.79 -9.12
N LEU A 28 -4.51 11.64 -8.45
CA LEU A 28 -5.40 10.47 -8.49
C LEU A 28 -6.81 10.81 -7.99
N ARG A 29 -6.92 11.57 -6.90
CA ARG A 29 -8.20 11.98 -6.33
C ARG A 29 -8.97 12.92 -7.24
N GLN A 30 -8.28 13.85 -7.89
CA GLN A 30 -8.90 14.73 -8.88
C GLN A 30 -9.41 13.98 -10.12
N ALA A 31 -8.69 12.93 -10.52
CA ALA A 31 -9.08 12.08 -11.64
C ALA A 31 -10.19 11.07 -11.27
N TRP A 32 -10.34 10.75 -9.98
CA TRP A 32 -11.28 9.73 -9.51
C TRP A 32 -12.73 10.08 -9.88
N GLY A 33 -13.41 9.14 -10.51
CA GLY A 33 -14.80 9.29 -10.94
C GLY A 33 -15.01 10.07 -12.24
N THR A 34 -14.00 10.80 -12.75
CA THR A 34 -14.14 11.61 -13.98
C THR A 34 -13.16 11.23 -15.08
N HIS A 35 -11.88 11.17 -14.74
CA HIS A 35 -10.77 10.92 -15.67
C HIS A 35 -9.84 9.83 -15.14
N TRP A 36 -10.41 8.82 -14.48
CA TRP A 36 -9.66 7.72 -13.94
C TRP A 36 -8.86 6.99 -15.02
N ILE A 37 -7.54 6.88 -14.81
CA ILE A 37 -6.61 6.32 -15.80
C ILE A 37 -6.56 4.79 -15.83
N GLY A 38 -7.14 4.12 -14.83
CA GLY A 38 -7.11 2.67 -14.66
C GLY A 38 -5.84 2.15 -14.00
N LEU A 39 -5.99 1.04 -13.27
CA LEU A 39 -4.89 0.43 -12.52
C LEU A 39 -3.76 -0.08 -13.45
N GLU A 40 -4.08 -0.57 -14.64
CA GLU A 40 -3.04 -1.05 -15.57
C GLU A 40 -2.14 0.10 -16.06
N THR A 41 -2.73 1.25 -16.40
CA THR A 41 -1.97 2.44 -16.80
C THR A 41 -1.08 2.92 -15.67
N LEU A 42 -1.62 2.95 -14.44
CA LEU A 42 -0.87 3.32 -13.26
C LEU A 42 0.26 2.33 -12.97
N ALA A 43 0.01 1.03 -13.07
CA ALA A 43 1.01 -0.02 -12.90
C ALA A 43 2.18 0.13 -13.89
N ARG A 44 1.90 0.46 -15.16
CA ARG A 44 2.93 0.79 -16.16
C ARG A 44 3.74 2.01 -15.74
N SER A 45 3.07 3.07 -15.29
CA SER A 45 3.74 4.28 -14.81
C SER A 45 4.65 4.01 -13.60
N CYS A 46 4.27 3.10 -12.70
CA CYS A 46 5.10 2.68 -11.57
C CYS A 46 6.38 1.97 -12.05
N LEU A 47 6.26 1.04 -13.01
CA LEU A 47 7.41 0.37 -13.62
C LEU A 47 8.33 1.38 -14.32
N ASP A 48 7.76 2.30 -15.12
CA ASP A 48 8.53 3.33 -15.82
C ASP A 48 9.29 4.24 -14.83
N ARG A 49 8.68 4.62 -13.72
CA ARG A 49 9.32 5.42 -12.67
C ARG A 49 10.49 4.68 -12.01
N LEU A 50 10.40 3.38 -11.84
CA LEU A 50 11.51 2.53 -11.41
C LEU A 50 12.53 2.27 -12.54
N GLY A 51 12.28 2.71 -13.77
CA GLY A 51 13.12 2.44 -14.92
C GLY A 51 13.08 0.98 -15.38
N ILE A 52 12.07 0.23 -14.93
CA ILE A 52 11.89 -1.20 -15.27
C ILE A 52 11.10 -1.31 -16.55
N ARG A 53 11.75 -1.86 -17.59
CA ARG A 53 11.16 -2.04 -18.92
C ARG A 53 11.19 -3.51 -19.30
N ALA A 54 10.02 -4.09 -19.55
CA ALA A 54 9.88 -5.52 -19.87
C ALA A 54 10.73 -6.01 -21.06
N ASP A 55 11.01 -5.12 -22.02
CA ASP A 55 11.90 -5.39 -23.17
C ASP A 55 13.39 -5.43 -22.79
N ARG A 56 13.79 -4.80 -21.69
CA ARG A 56 15.19 -4.71 -21.22
C ARG A 56 15.53 -5.65 -20.08
N VAL A 57 14.52 -6.14 -19.35
CA VAL A 57 14.73 -7.09 -18.24
C VAL A 57 15.38 -8.36 -18.77
N ALA A 58 16.47 -8.79 -18.13
CA ALA A 58 17.23 -9.97 -18.59
C ALA A 58 16.56 -11.29 -18.14
N ARG A 59 16.05 -11.34 -16.91
CA ARG A 59 15.51 -12.57 -16.29
C ARG A 59 14.12 -12.90 -16.81
N ALA A 60 13.92 -14.18 -17.17
CA ALA A 60 12.63 -14.67 -17.68
C ALA A 60 11.53 -14.68 -16.61
N ASP A 61 11.88 -14.99 -15.36
CA ASP A 61 10.98 -14.96 -14.21
C ASP A 61 10.50 -13.53 -13.92
N THR A 62 11.39 -12.53 -13.92
CA THR A 62 11.01 -11.12 -13.78
C THR A 62 10.06 -10.68 -14.90
N LYS A 63 10.31 -11.10 -16.13
CA LYS A 63 9.36 -10.84 -17.24
C LYS A 63 7.97 -11.46 -16.98
N ALA A 64 7.93 -12.66 -16.40
CA ALA A 64 6.67 -13.29 -16.03
C ALA A 64 5.95 -12.48 -14.94
N VAL A 65 6.68 -12.03 -13.89
CA VAL A 65 6.12 -11.17 -12.85
C VAL A 65 5.54 -9.88 -13.41
N ILE A 66 6.27 -9.18 -14.30
CA ILE A 66 5.78 -7.94 -14.94
C ILE A 66 4.50 -8.20 -15.74
N ARG A 67 4.46 -9.26 -16.56
CA ARG A 67 3.25 -9.59 -17.34
C ARG A 67 2.06 -9.92 -16.44
N CYS A 68 2.29 -10.72 -15.39
CA CYS A 68 1.26 -11.07 -14.42
C CYS A 68 0.74 -9.84 -13.67
N PHE A 69 1.63 -8.98 -13.20
CA PHE A 69 1.30 -7.71 -12.54
C PHE A 69 0.38 -6.82 -13.38
N LEU A 70 0.75 -6.61 -14.65
CA LEU A 70 -0.05 -5.78 -15.57
C LEU A 70 -1.40 -6.45 -15.92
N SER A 71 -1.41 -7.76 -16.13
CA SER A 71 -2.64 -8.52 -16.38
C SER A 71 -3.60 -8.46 -15.19
N LEU A 72 -3.09 -8.65 -13.97
CA LEU A 72 -3.88 -8.57 -12.75
C LEU A 72 -4.41 -7.15 -12.52
N ALA A 73 -3.61 -6.11 -12.79
CA ALA A 73 -4.08 -4.73 -12.69
C ALA A 73 -5.31 -4.48 -13.59
N GLY A 74 -5.28 -4.98 -14.83
CA GLY A 74 -6.42 -4.91 -15.75
C GLY A 74 -7.63 -5.73 -15.28
N GLN A 75 -7.41 -6.94 -14.74
CA GLN A 75 -8.48 -7.80 -14.24
C GLN A 75 -9.15 -7.20 -12.99
N ILE A 76 -8.35 -6.70 -12.02
CA ILE A 76 -8.86 -6.03 -10.81
C ILE A 76 -9.67 -4.79 -11.21
N GLU A 77 -9.19 -3.98 -12.15
CA GLU A 77 -9.91 -2.82 -12.68
C GLU A 77 -11.26 -3.24 -13.25
N ALA A 78 -11.29 -4.24 -14.14
CA ALA A 78 -12.51 -4.71 -14.78
C ALA A 78 -13.53 -5.24 -13.76
N GLN A 79 -13.09 -6.03 -12.79
CA GLN A 79 -13.93 -6.55 -11.71
C GLN A 79 -14.49 -5.40 -10.85
N ALA A 80 -13.67 -4.46 -10.46
CA ALA A 80 -14.08 -3.35 -9.61
C ALA A 80 -15.04 -2.38 -10.32
N ILE A 81 -14.93 -2.21 -11.66
CA ILE A 81 -15.93 -1.46 -12.44
C ILE A 81 -17.31 -2.12 -12.33
N VAL A 82 -17.38 -3.45 -12.42
CA VAL A 82 -18.65 -4.19 -12.26
C VAL A 82 -19.21 -4.01 -10.85
N GLN A 83 -18.36 -4.13 -9.82
CA GLN A 83 -18.74 -3.91 -8.43
C GLN A 83 -19.21 -2.47 -8.19
N ALA A 84 -18.53 -1.47 -8.77
CA ALA A 84 -18.94 -0.07 -8.65
C ALA A 84 -20.33 0.19 -9.28
N GLN A 85 -20.61 -0.41 -10.43
CA GLN A 85 -21.93 -0.33 -11.08
C GLN A 85 -23.03 -0.95 -10.23
N ALA A 86 -22.71 -2.02 -9.49
CA ALA A 86 -23.60 -2.66 -8.52
C ALA A 86 -23.64 -1.94 -7.15
N SER A 87 -22.84 -0.90 -6.93
CA SER A 87 -22.61 -0.25 -5.63
C SER A 87 -22.02 -1.19 -4.58
N GLU A 88 -21.20 -2.15 -5.02
CA GLU A 88 -20.56 -3.20 -4.20
C GLU A 88 -19.04 -2.99 -4.06
N GLU A 89 -18.43 -2.03 -4.80
CA GLU A 89 -17.02 -1.71 -4.60
C GLU A 89 -16.82 -1.18 -3.17
N PRO A 90 -15.91 -1.78 -2.37
CA PRO A 90 -15.63 -1.33 -1.01
C PRO A 90 -15.22 0.15 -0.98
N ALA A 91 -15.62 0.88 0.04
CA ALA A 91 -15.36 2.32 0.08
C ALA A 91 -13.90 2.65 0.36
N TYR A 92 -13.20 1.82 1.15
CA TYR A 92 -11.77 1.96 1.45
C TYR A 92 -10.91 1.03 0.60
N HIS A 93 -11.18 -0.30 0.62
CA HIS A 93 -10.43 -1.32 -0.12
C HIS A 93 -10.83 -1.33 -1.61
N SER A 94 -10.81 -0.16 -2.22
CA SER A 94 -11.19 0.15 -3.60
C SER A 94 -9.97 0.26 -4.51
N ARG A 95 -10.21 0.43 -5.81
CA ARG A 95 -9.16 0.76 -6.78
C ARG A 95 -8.33 1.99 -6.39
N LEU A 96 -8.93 2.98 -5.74
CA LEU A 96 -8.21 4.18 -5.29
C LEU A 96 -7.22 3.85 -4.17
N HIS A 97 -7.57 2.93 -3.26
CA HIS A 97 -6.64 2.43 -2.26
C HIS A 97 -5.45 1.70 -2.91
N LEU A 98 -5.73 0.75 -3.80
CA LEU A 98 -4.67 0.02 -4.51
C LEU A 98 -3.75 0.96 -5.31
N ALA A 99 -4.30 2.02 -5.89
CA ALA A 99 -3.52 3.04 -6.57
C ALA A 99 -2.63 3.84 -5.61
N ASP A 100 -3.15 4.21 -4.43
CA ASP A 100 -2.36 4.85 -3.37
C ASP A 100 -1.19 3.95 -2.96
N VAL A 101 -1.46 2.68 -2.70
CA VAL A 101 -0.44 1.70 -2.27
C VAL A 101 0.63 1.51 -3.35
N LEU A 102 0.24 1.43 -4.63
CA LEU A 102 1.19 1.34 -5.75
C LEU A 102 2.10 2.56 -5.85
N LEU A 103 1.57 3.79 -5.72
CA LEU A 103 2.38 5.00 -5.73
C LEU A 103 3.32 5.06 -4.52
N CYS A 104 2.81 4.75 -3.33
CA CYS A 104 3.60 4.73 -2.09
C CYS A 104 4.71 3.67 -2.17
N MET A 105 4.39 2.46 -2.62
CA MET A 105 5.38 1.38 -2.80
C MET A 105 6.46 1.76 -3.81
N THR A 106 6.06 2.35 -4.94
CA THR A 106 7.01 2.81 -5.97
C THR A 106 8.02 3.81 -5.40
N GLU A 107 7.57 4.76 -4.59
CA GLU A 107 8.44 5.77 -3.99
C GLU A 107 9.37 5.15 -2.92
N LEU A 108 8.84 4.25 -2.09
CA LEU A 108 9.65 3.51 -1.11
C LEU A 108 10.72 2.65 -1.78
N LEU A 109 10.39 1.94 -2.86
CA LEU A 109 11.35 1.14 -3.63
C LEU A 109 12.43 2.02 -4.26
N LEU A 110 12.04 3.15 -4.86
CA LEU A 110 12.98 4.09 -5.48
C LEU A 110 13.98 4.64 -4.47
N LEU A 111 13.50 5.05 -3.30
CA LEU A 111 14.36 5.57 -2.22
C LEU A 111 15.22 4.47 -1.60
N SER A 112 14.73 3.24 -1.50
CA SER A 112 15.49 2.10 -0.95
C SER A 112 16.76 1.82 -1.75
N ARG A 113 16.81 2.16 -3.03
CA ARG A 113 18.01 2.02 -3.87
C ARG A 113 19.21 2.83 -3.35
N SER A 114 18.95 3.94 -2.67
CA SER A 114 20.00 4.81 -2.12
C SER A 114 20.62 4.27 -0.82
N PHE A 115 20.01 3.24 -0.23
CA PHE A 115 20.44 2.65 1.05
C PHE A 115 20.99 1.23 0.90
N SER A 116 21.10 0.72 -0.32
CA SER A 116 21.61 -0.61 -0.60
C SER A 116 22.81 -0.53 -1.54
N ASP A 117 23.91 -1.12 -1.12
CA ASP A 117 25.12 -1.31 -1.94
C ASP A 117 25.03 -2.58 -2.80
N ASP A 118 23.81 -3.09 -3.06
CA ASP A 118 23.62 -4.35 -3.78
C ASP A 118 24.16 -4.27 -5.21
N PRO A 119 25.22 -5.02 -5.53
CA PRO A 119 25.78 -5.09 -6.88
C PRO A 119 24.86 -5.90 -7.84
N ASN A 120 23.90 -6.65 -7.32
CA ASN A 120 23.02 -7.52 -8.12
C ASN A 120 21.74 -6.82 -8.57
N HIS A 121 21.89 -5.89 -9.51
CA HIS A 121 20.76 -5.14 -10.07
C HIS A 121 19.62 -6.03 -10.58
N MET A 122 19.92 -7.20 -11.13
CA MET A 122 18.90 -8.10 -11.69
C MET A 122 18.03 -8.76 -10.61
N GLN A 123 18.62 -9.07 -9.46
CA GLN A 123 17.85 -9.61 -8.33
C GLN A 123 16.98 -8.53 -7.72
N ARG A 124 17.53 -7.34 -7.51
CA ARG A 124 16.77 -6.19 -7.01
C ARG A 124 15.58 -5.87 -7.91
N GLU A 125 15.78 -5.80 -9.23
CA GLU A 125 14.70 -5.55 -10.19
C GLU A 125 13.56 -6.60 -10.08
N HIS A 126 13.92 -7.85 -9.81
CA HIS A 126 12.94 -8.92 -9.56
C HIS A 126 12.14 -8.67 -8.28
N GLU A 127 12.81 -8.34 -7.17
CA GLU A 127 12.17 -8.05 -5.89
C GLU A 127 11.29 -6.79 -5.94
N GLU A 128 11.71 -5.76 -6.67
CA GLU A 128 10.90 -4.57 -6.91
C GLU A 128 9.60 -4.93 -7.66
N CYS A 129 9.68 -5.80 -8.67
CA CYS A 129 8.50 -6.28 -9.39
C CYS A 129 7.58 -7.13 -8.49
N LEU A 130 8.14 -8.00 -7.63
CA LEU A 130 7.37 -8.76 -6.64
C LEU A 130 6.71 -7.84 -5.62
N GLY A 131 7.43 -6.82 -5.13
CA GLY A 131 6.88 -5.82 -4.23
C GLY A 131 5.69 -5.07 -4.82
N LEU A 132 5.78 -4.63 -6.09
CA LEU A 132 4.65 -4.01 -6.80
C LEU A 132 3.48 -4.98 -7.00
N LEU A 133 3.76 -6.24 -7.31
CA LEU A 133 2.73 -7.27 -7.46
C LEU A 133 1.98 -7.46 -6.14
N VAL A 134 2.68 -7.57 -5.01
CA VAL A 134 2.05 -7.70 -3.68
C VAL A 134 1.29 -6.42 -3.32
N ALA A 135 1.86 -5.23 -3.55
CA ALA A 135 1.19 -3.95 -3.31
C ALA A 135 -0.15 -3.84 -4.07
N LEU A 136 -0.23 -4.39 -5.28
CA LEU A 136 -1.47 -4.44 -6.06
C LEU A 136 -2.47 -5.47 -5.51
N THR A 137 -2.00 -6.58 -4.94
CA THR A 137 -2.82 -7.78 -4.74
C THR A 137 -3.03 -8.17 -3.28
N HIS A 138 -2.45 -7.44 -2.30
CA HIS A 138 -2.55 -7.80 -0.88
C HIS A 138 -4.01 -7.90 -0.39
N ASP A 139 -4.88 -7.05 -0.92
CA ASP A 139 -6.32 -7.01 -0.65
C ASP A 139 -7.18 -7.63 -1.76
N TYR A 140 -6.62 -8.53 -2.57
CA TYR A 140 -7.38 -9.13 -3.67
C TYR A 140 -8.61 -9.89 -3.18
N GLY A 141 -9.79 -9.50 -3.67
CA GLY A 141 -11.06 -10.08 -3.25
C GLY A 141 -11.53 -9.64 -1.87
N HIS A 142 -10.98 -8.56 -1.31
CA HIS A 142 -11.48 -7.93 -0.08
C HIS A 142 -12.91 -7.44 -0.28
N ASP A 143 -13.79 -7.80 0.65
CA ASP A 143 -15.24 -7.50 0.58
C ASP A 143 -15.69 -6.39 1.55
N GLY A 144 -14.75 -5.62 2.10
CA GLY A 144 -15.00 -4.57 3.09
C GLY A 144 -15.25 -5.08 4.50
N SER A 145 -15.20 -6.40 4.74
CA SER A 145 -15.39 -6.96 6.07
C SER A 145 -14.13 -6.83 6.95
N ILE A 146 -14.25 -7.20 8.22
CA ILE A 146 -13.15 -7.24 9.19
C ILE A 146 -12.79 -8.69 9.47
N ASN A 147 -11.50 -8.97 9.63
CA ASN A 147 -11.01 -10.29 10.04
C ASN A 147 -11.75 -10.81 11.30
N ARG A 148 -12.42 -11.95 11.18
CA ARG A 148 -13.05 -12.66 12.31
C ARG A 148 -12.08 -13.64 12.97
N ALA A 149 -11.04 -14.04 12.28
CA ALA A 149 -9.94 -14.84 12.75
C ALA A 149 -8.63 -14.30 12.14
N ILE A 150 -7.52 -14.44 12.85
CA ILE A 150 -6.21 -13.93 12.44
C ILE A 150 -5.86 -14.40 11.01
N GLY A 151 -5.64 -13.45 10.12
CA GLY A 151 -5.23 -13.67 8.75
C GLY A 151 -6.31 -14.29 7.84
N GLN A 152 -7.59 -14.17 8.18
CA GLN A 152 -8.68 -14.75 7.40
C GLN A 152 -8.78 -14.14 6.01
N LEU A 153 -8.75 -12.81 5.90
CA LEU A 153 -8.89 -12.11 4.64
C LEU A 153 -7.64 -12.28 3.78
N GLU A 154 -6.46 -12.21 4.39
CA GLU A 154 -5.18 -12.40 3.73
C GLU A 154 -5.02 -13.83 3.17
N LYS A 155 -5.48 -14.85 3.90
CA LYS A 155 -5.55 -16.23 3.40
C LYS A 155 -6.49 -16.37 2.22
N ARG A 156 -7.66 -15.72 2.29
CA ARG A 156 -8.62 -15.69 1.18
C ARG A 156 -8.01 -15.02 -0.06
N SER A 157 -7.29 -13.90 0.12
CA SER A 157 -6.57 -13.24 -0.98
C SER A 157 -5.57 -14.20 -1.63
N CYS A 158 -4.76 -14.91 -0.85
CA CYS A 158 -3.84 -15.92 -1.37
C CYS A 158 -4.55 -17.05 -2.12
N GLU A 159 -5.64 -17.62 -1.57
CA GLU A 159 -6.41 -18.67 -2.20
C GLU A 159 -6.98 -18.27 -3.56
N LEU A 160 -7.47 -17.03 -3.67
CA LEU A 160 -7.99 -16.48 -4.91
C LEU A 160 -6.88 -16.15 -5.93
N LEU A 161 -5.70 -15.74 -5.46
CA LEU A 161 -4.57 -15.34 -6.30
C LEU A 161 -3.79 -16.53 -6.87
N ILE A 162 -3.61 -17.62 -6.14
CA ILE A 162 -2.79 -18.77 -6.56
C ILE A 162 -3.11 -19.26 -7.97
N PRO A 163 -4.38 -19.47 -8.36
CA PRO A 163 -4.71 -19.85 -9.75
C PRO A 163 -4.23 -18.82 -10.77
N LEU A 164 -4.44 -17.53 -10.51
CA LEU A 164 -4.08 -16.43 -11.41
C LEU A 164 -2.55 -16.28 -11.56
N LEU A 165 -1.82 -16.46 -10.46
CA LEU A 165 -0.35 -16.46 -10.49
C LEU A 165 0.18 -17.66 -11.28
N ASN A 166 -0.47 -18.83 -11.17
CA ASN A 166 -0.14 -20.01 -11.98
C ASN A 166 -0.34 -19.74 -13.48
N GLU A 167 -1.50 -19.20 -13.85
CA GLU A 167 -1.82 -18.82 -15.23
C GLU A 167 -0.85 -17.77 -15.77
N GLY A 168 -0.42 -16.83 -14.92
CA GLY A 168 0.58 -15.81 -15.22
C GLY A 168 2.01 -16.35 -15.40
N GLY A 169 2.23 -17.66 -15.15
CA GLY A 169 3.54 -18.30 -15.26
C GLY A 169 4.51 -17.93 -14.15
N ILE A 170 4.01 -17.55 -12.98
CA ILE A 170 4.84 -17.23 -11.81
C ILE A 170 5.42 -18.52 -11.23
N SER A 171 6.72 -18.52 -10.92
CA SER A 171 7.40 -19.68 -10.34
C SER A 171 6.76 -20.08 -8.99
N GLU A 172 6.87 -21.35 -8.61
CA GLU A 172 6.37 -21.82 -7.31
C GLU A 172 7.00 -21.04 -6.15
N GLN A 173 8.30 -20.78 -6.24
CA GLN A 173 9.04 -20.02 -5.23
C GLN A 173 8.47 -18.60 -5.10
N ASP A 174 8.23 -17.90 -6.20
CA ASP A 174 7.68 -16.55 -6.18
C ASP A 174 6.23 -16.53 -5.69
N ARG A 175 5.41 -17.53 -6.06
CA ARG A 175 4.04 -17.66 -5.54
C ARG A 175 4.02 -17.81 -4.03
N LEU A 176 4.87 -18.69 -3.48
CA LEU A 176 5.01 -18.85 -2.04
C LEU A 176 5.45 -17.55 -1.36
N ARG A 177 6.41 -16.84 -1.97
CA ARG A 177 6.90 -15.55 -1.48
C ARG A 177 5.82 -14.47 -1.51
N VAL A 178 5.07 -14.35 -2.59
CA VAL A 178 3.92 -13.42 -2.70
C VAL A 178 2.88 -13.71 -1.61
N CYS A 179 2.46 -14.98 -1.46
CA CYS A 179 1.49 -15.34 -0.42
C CYS A 179 2.03 -15.09 0.99
N GLN A 180 3.30 -15.36 1.24
CA GLN A 180 3.92 -15.07 2.53
C GLN A 180 3.91 -13.57 2.84
N LEU A 181 4.23 -12.72 1.87
CA LEU A 181 4.19 -11.27 2.02
C LEU A 181 2.76 -10.78 2.28
N ILE A 182 1.75 -11.30 1.57
CA ILE A 182 0.34 -10.98 1.80
C ILE A 182 -0.08 -11.37 3.23
N LEU A 183 0.25 -12.59 3.69
CA LEU A 183 -0.09 -13.03 5.04
C LEU A 183 0.55 -12.15 6.13
N LEU A 184 1.68 -11.51 5.84
CA LEU A 184 2.37 -10.61 6.76
C LEU A 184 1.80 -9.18 6.76
N THR A 185 0.82 -8.85 5.90
CA THR A 185 0.08 -7.57 5.98
C THR A 185 -1.02 -7.61 7.05
N GLU A 186 -1.33 -8.78 7.60
CA GLU A 186 -2.28 -8.93 8.69
C GLU A 186 -1.90 -8.03 9.89
N PRO A 187 -2.86 -7.22 10.43
CA PRO A 187 -2.54 -6.17 11.41
C PRO A 187 -1.79 -6.63 12.66
N SER A 188 -2.02 -7.86 13.14
CA SER A 188 -1.31 -8.40 14.32
C SER A 188 0.17 -8.73 14.04
N CYS A 189 0.55 -8.90 12.78
CA CYS A 189 1.93 -9.18 12.35
C CYS A 189 2.78 -7.91 12.26
N ILE A 190 2.18 -6.75 11.95
CA ILE A 190 2.88 -5.51 11.58
C ILE A 190 3.93 -5.08 12.62
N SER A 191 3.55 -5.02 13.89
CA SER A 191 4.48 -4.62 14.95
C SER A 191 5.72 -5.54 15.05
N ASN A 192 5.55 -6.82 14.75
CA ASN A 192 6.62 -7.80 14.76
C ASN A 192 7.51 -7.66 13.50
N ASN A 193 6.90 -7.45 12.33
CA ASN A 193 7.61 -7.19 11.08
C ASN A 193 8.56 -6.01 11.23
N HIS A 194 8.08 -4.88 11.75
CA HIS A 194 8.90 -3.70 11.99
C HIS A 194 10.03 -3.93 13.00
N ARG A 195 9.78 -4.74 14.03
CA ARG A 195 10.80 -5.08 15.04
C ARG A 195 11.92 -5.93 14.46
N ASN A 196 11.61 -6.82 13.55
CA ASN A 196 12.56 -7.76 12.95
C ASN A 196 13.66 -7.06 12.15
N ILE A 197 13.42 -5.86 11.63
CA ILE A 197 14.41 -5.13 10.80
C ILE A 197 15.24 -4.10 11.57
N ILE A 198 14.96 -3.82 12.86
CA ILE A 198 15.61 -2.71 13.62
C ILE A 198 17.14 -2.78 13.59
N ASN A 199 17.72 -3.97 13.62
CA ASN A 199 19.18 -4.16 13.67
C ASN A 199 19.72 -4.83 12.39
N LYS A 200 18.93 -4.84 11.32
CA LYS A 200 19.35 -5.41 10.04
C LYS A 200 19.92 -4.34 9.10
N ILE A 201 20.86 -4.75 8.25
CA ILE A 201 21.15 -4.00 7.03
C ILE A 201 19.90 -4.10 6.15
N PHE A 202 19.36 -2.96 5.74
CA PHE A 202 18.14 -2.93 4.97
C PHE A 202 18.42 -3.34 3.52
N ASP A 203 17.86 -4.47 3.11
CA ASP A 203 17.97 -5.01 1.76
C ASP A 203 16.63 -5.60 1.32
N ILE A 204 16.07 -5.13 0.21
CA ILE A 204 14.79 -5.63 -0.32
C ILE A 204 14.82 -7.09 -0.79
N ASN A 205 16.02 -7.67 -0.98
CA ASN A 205 16.16 -9.12 -1.21
C ASN A 205 15.81 -9.94 0.05
N ASP A 206 15.90 -9.33 1.24
CA ASP A 206 15.39 -9.91 2.49
C ASP A 206 13.87 -9.76 2.55
N LEU A 207 13.17 -10.88 2.78
CA LEU A 207 11.71 -10.93 2.86
C LEU A 207 11.16 -9.97 3.93
N GLU A 208 11.81 -9.84 5.09
CA GLU A 208 11.34 -9.00 6.18
C GLU A 208 11.46 -7.51 5.84
N CYS A 209 12.53 -7.11 5.12
CA CYS A 209 12.69 -5.74 4.64
C CYS A 209 11.65 -5.39 3.58
N LEU A 210 11.40 -6.27 2.61
CA LEU A 210 10.37 -6.07 1.59
C LEU A 210 8.96 -6.03 2.21
N CYS A 211 8.70 -6.91 3.20
CA CYS A 211 7.46 -6.93 3.96
C CYS A 211 7.19 -5.58 4.65
N VAL A 212 8.21 -4.99 5.28
CA VAL A 212 8.06 -3.68 5.93
C VAL A 212 7.73 -2.59 4.93
N LEU A 213 8.33 -2.58 3.72
CA LEU A 213 7.96 -1.60 2.68
C LEU A 213 6.49 -1.74 2.27
N ILE A 214 5.99 -2.97 2.15
CA ILE A 214 4.58 -3.23 1.82
C ILE A 214 3.67 -2.71 2.95
N ASN A 215 3.97 -3.03 4.21
CA ASN A 215 3.19 -2.54 5.36
C ASN A 215 3.19 -0.99 5.43
N GLU A 216 4.32 -0.34 5.15
CA GLU A 216 4.43 1.11 5.12
C GLU A 216 3.67 1.73 3.95
N ALA A 217 3.72 1.11 2.75
CA ALA A 217 3.03 1.58 1.56
C ALA A 217 1.50 1.57 1.75
N ASP A 218 0.97 0.51 2.36
CA ASP A 218 -0.46 0.32 2.61
C ASP A 218 -1.05 1.45 3.46
N ILE A 219 -0.35 1.86 4.53
CA ILE A 219 -0.87 2.85 5.46
C ILE A 219 -0.46 4.29 5.15
N MET A 220 0.49 4.52 4.23
CA MET A 220 1.13 5.83 4.04
C MET A 220 0.12 6.92 3.66
N ALA A 221 -0.79 6.66 2.72
CA ALA A 221 -1.82 7.61 2.33
C ALA A 221 -2.77 7.96 3.48
N SER A 222 -2.92 7.06 4.46
CA SER A 222 -3.70 7.27 5.68
C SER A 222 -2.95 8.07 6.76
N VAL A 223 -1.68 8.40 6.55
CA VAL A 223 -0.87 9.24 7.46
C VAL A 223 -0.64 10.64 6.91
N LEU A 224 -0.51 10.77 5.59
CA LEU A 224 -0.20 12.05 4.94
C LEU A 224 -1.35 13.08 5.14
N PRO A 225 -1.02 14.34 5.51
CA PRO A 225 -2.01 15.35 5.93
C PRO A 225 -3.13 15.63 4.91
N ASP A 226 -2.78 15.60 3.62
CA ASP A 226 -3.71 15.97 2.55
C ASP A 226 -4.61 14.80 2.10
N THR A 227 -4.35 13.57 2.53
CA THR A 227 -5.07 12.36 2.09
C THR A 227 -5.76 11.59 3.23
N TRP A 228 -5.23 11.65 4.45
CA TRP A 228 -5.76 10.86 5.56
C TRP A 228 -7.24 11.13 5.90
N PRO A 229 -7.79 12.37 5.81
CA PRO A 229 -9.19 12.60 6.17
C PRO A 229 -10.15 11.82 5.28
N GLU A 230 -9.86 11.78 3.97
CA GLU A 230 -10.65 11.01 3.00
C GLU A 230 -10.50 9.50 3.25
N ARG A 231 -9.27 9.02 3.48
CA ARG A 231 -9.02 7.58 3.76
C ARG A 231 -9.76 7.12 5.01
N THR A 232 -9.69 7.90 6.08
CA THR A 232 -10.40 7.59 7.33
C THR A 232 -11.91 7.60 7.15
N ALA A 233 -12.44 8.57 6.40
CA ALA A 233 -13.87 8.64 6.10
C ALA A 233 -14.34 7.43 5.24
N ALA A 234 -13.52 7.02 4.27
CA ALA A 234 -13.79 5.85 3.44
C ALA A 234 -13.84 4.56 4.28
N LEU A 235 -12.86 4.36 5.19
CA LEU A 235 -12.83 3.19 6.08
C LEU A 235 -14.01 3.19 7.07
N ALA A 236 -14.35 4.35 7.62
CA ALA A 236 -15.52 4.48 8.50
C ALA A 236 -16.82 4.16 7.76
N LYS A 237 -16.97 4.60 6.51
CA LYS A 237 -18.12 4.27 5.66
C LYS A 237 -18.19 2.76 5.40
N GLU A 238 -17.06 2.14 5.06
CA GLU A 238 -16.99 0.70 4.76
C GLU A 238 -17.39 -0.15 5.97
N TRP A 239 -16.88 0.19 7.16
CA TRP A 239 -17.15 -0.57 8.37
C TRP A 239 -18.47 -0.24 9.05
N GLN A 240 -19.24 0.75 8.53
CA GLN A 240 -20.50 1.17 9.15
C GLN A 240 -21.50 0.02 9.28
N SER A 241 -21.54 -0.91 8.31
CA SER A 241 -22.46 -2.06 8.34
C SER A 241 -21.92 -3.23 9.17
N HIS A 242 -20.61 -3.41 9.24
CA HIS A 242 -19.97 -4.56 9.88
C HIS A 242 -19.60 -4.31 11.36
N SER A 243 -19.21 -3.09 11.70
CA SER A 243 -18.74 -2.69 13.02
C SER A 243 -19.02 -1.22 13.29
N PRO A 244 -20.29 -0.81 13.48
CA PRO A 244 -20.66 0.61 13.59
C PRO A 244 -19.97 1.33 14.78
N GLN A 245 -19.65 0.62 15.86
CA GLN A 245 -18.92 1.20 17.00
C GLN A 245 -17.48 1.56 16.62
N ILE A 246 -16.78 0.68 15.91
CA ILE A 246 -15.41 0.94 15.42
C ILE A 246 -15.45 2.04 14.37
N ALA A 247 -16.37 1.97 13.40
CA ALA A 247 -16.55 2.98 12.36
C ALA A 247 -16.76 4.39 12.98
N ALA A 248 -17.57 4.49 14.01
CA ALA A 248 -17.81 5.76 14.71
C ALA A 248 -16.55 6.31 15.42
N GLN A 249 -15.65 5.42 15.88
CA GLN A 249 -14.40 5.82 16.54
C GLN A 249 -13.35 6.33 15.56
N LEU A 250 -13.28 5.80 14.33
CA LEU A 250 -12.25 6.16 13.34
C LEU A 250 -12.19 7.68 13.09
N ASN A 251 -13.33 8.34 12.99
CA ASN A 251 -13.42 9.79 12.73
C ASN A 251 -13.30 10.64 14.00
N THR A 252 -12.94 10.05 15.15
CA THR A 252 -12.73 10.79 16.40
C THR A 252 -11.25 11.13 16.59
N HIS A 253 -11.00 12.15 17.40
CA HIS A 253 -9.66 12.51 17.85
C HIS A 253 -8.92 11.31 18.49
N VAL A 254 -9.61 10.57 19.38
CA VAL A 254 -9.04 9.39 20.04
C VAL A 254 -8.73 8.27 19.03
N GLY A 255 -9.62 8.03 18.06
CA GLY A 255 -9.39 7.04 17.00
C GLY A 255 -8.18 7.41 16.16
N ARG A 256 -8.07 8.67 15.75
CA ARG A 256 -6.91 9.17 14.98
C ARG A 256 -5.60 9.03 15.76
N LEU A 257 -5.59 9.45 17.02
CA LEU A 257 -4.42 9.31 17.90
C LEU A 257 -4.03 7.84 18.07
N THR A 258 -5.00 6.97 18.28
CA THR A 258 -4.77 5.51 18.41
C THR A 258 -4.15 4.94 17.14
N PHE A 259 -4.68 5.30 15.97
CA PHE A 259 -4.12 4.86 14.68
C PHE A 259 -2.65 5.30 14.54
N LEU A 260 -2.36 6.59 14.76
CA LEU A 260 -1.01 7.13 14.63
C LEU A 260 -0.01 6.48 15.60
N GLN A 261 -0.45 6.18 16.82
CA GLN A 261 0.42 5.59 17.84
C GLN A 261 0.61 4.08 17.71
N LYS A 262 -0.39 3.35 17.21
CA LYS A 262 -0.43 1.89 17.26
C LYS A 262 -0.28 1.21 15.91
N ALA A 263 -0.83 1.78 14.85
CA ALA A 263 -0.88 1.18 13.52
C ALA A 263 0.11 1.82 12.54
N ALA A 264 0.30 3.15 12.61
CA ALA A 264 1.17 3.87 11.70
C ALA A 264 2.65 3.69 12.08
N LEU A 265 3.24 2.58 11.69
CA LEU A 265 4.65 2.25 11.94
C LEU A 265 5.47 2.52 10.68
N PHE A 266 6.63 3.18 10.85
CA PHE A 266 7.59 3.50 9.79
C PHE A 266 9.00 3.25 10.30
N SER A 267 9.69 2.24 9.78
CA SER A 267 11.01 1.82 10.25
C SER A 267 12.03 1.64 9.13
N SER A 268 11.59 1.63 7.85
CA SER A 268 12.51 1.55 6.72
C SER A 268 13.33 2.85 6.56
N PRO A 269 14.56 2.77 6.03
CA PRO A 269 15.33 3.97 5.67
C PRO A 269 14.59 4.84 4.64
N ALA A 270 13.81 4.23 3.75
CA ALA A 270 13.02 4.94 2.75
C ALA A 270 11.93 5.80 3.38
N SER A 271 11.18 5.27 4.35
CA SER A 271 10.16 6.02 5.07
C SER A 271 10.75 7.13 5.94
N GLN A 272 11.96 6.93 6.48
CA GLN A 272 12.71 7.97 7.17
C GLN A 272 13.12 9.10 6.21
N ALA A 273 13.59 8.78 5.01
CA ALA A 273 13.91 9.79 3.98
C ALA A 273 12.68 10.60 3.53
N LEU A 274 11.48 10.00 3.58
CA LEU A 274 10.21 10.68 3.36
C LEU A 274 9.78 11.55 4.56
N GLY A 275 10.42 11.46 5.72
CA GLY A 275 10.04 12.21 6.92
C GLY A 275 8.70 11.77 7.51
N LEU A 276 8.29 10.50 7.31
CA LEU A 276 6.96 10.03 7.74
C LEU A 276 6.80 10.01 9.26
N ASN A 277 7.87 9.70 10.00
CA ASN A 277 7.83 9.76 11.46
C ASN A 277 7.72 11.19 11.98
N GLU A 278 8.36 12.16 11.34
CA GLU A 278 8.25 13.59 11.67
C GLU A 278 6.83 14.11 11.42
N ILE A 279 6.24 13.75 10.27
CA ILE A 279 4.85 14.10 9.92
C ILE A 279 3.90 13.53 10.98
N LYS A 280 4.01 12.24 11.25
CA LYS A 280 3.20 11.54 12.26
C LYS A 280 3.33 12.15 13.66
N ASN A 281 4.57 12.35 14.14
CA ASN A 281 4.83 12.86 15.48
C ASN A 281 4.35 14.29 15.67
N LYS A 282 4.44 15.12 14.62
CA LYS A 282 3.89 16.47 14.62
C LYS A 282 2.38 16.43 14.80
N GLU A 283 1.66 15.57 14.06
CA GLU A 283 0.21 15.44 14.21
C GLU A 283 -0.16 14.91 15.61
N ILE A 284 0.55 13.89 16.12
CA ILE A 284 0.35 13.40 17.50
C ILE A 284 0.48 14.54 18.51
N SER A 285 1.51 15.39 18.37
CA SER A 285 1.71 16.54 19.29
C SER A 285 0.57 17.55 19.21
N GLN A 286 0.01 17.79 18.03
CA GLN A 286 -1.15 18.65 17.81
C GLN A 286 -2.44 18.05 18.40
N LEU A 287 -2.57 16.72 18.35
CA LEU A 287 -3.71 16.01 18.92
C LEU A 287 -3.65 15.93 20.45
N LEU A 288 -2.51 16.11 21.08
CA LEU A 288 -2.34 16.07 22.55
C LEU A 288 -2.38 17.47 23.19
N SER A 289 -2.32 18.53 22.39
CA SER A 289 -2.41 19.93 22.85
C SER A 289 -3.86 20.42 22.94
#